data_c3ab85b53aa42fd997c81090353959bc
#
_entry.id   c3ab85b53aa42fd997c81090353959bc
#
_cell.length_a   1.000
_cell.length_b   1.000
_cell.length_c   1.000
_cell.angle_alpha   90.00
_cell.angle_beta   90.00
_cell.angle_gamma   90.00
#
_symmetry.space_group_name_H-M   'P 1'
#
loop_
_entity.id
_entity.type
_entity.pdbx_description
1 polymer ?
#
loop_
_entity_poly.entity_id
_entity_poly.type
_entity_poly.pdbx_seq_one_letter_code
_entity_poly.pdbx_strand_id
1 'polypeptide(L)'
;VDNIYDGPVVSYMIGEKDFWKDTSYVSLLLNKKGDFTIQGGQHTITYETDESLADGQYYLYMFDNNIGISETRPDYDWSSIGLKVSSAVDGKNSKYYKYLVDENEGTFELVDSFKVPYSGYVSSAQETGDNVLVDSGLKGTFTEYDADHKAIVTYKMDYEKFIYRVFKYKFDGFYFEKRG
;
A
#
# COMPACT_ATOMS: atom_id res chain seq x y z
N VAL A 1 -2.74 -13.33 -9.11
CA VAL A 1 -3.71 -13.80 -10.12
C VAL A 1 -2.94 -14.28 -11.34
N ASP A 2 -3.11 -15.55 -11.68
CA ASP A 2 -2.47 -16.18 -12.82
C ASP A 2 -3.39 -16.16 -14.05
N ASN A 3 -2.80 -16.26 -15.23
CA ASN A 3 -3.53 -16.33 -16.52
C ASN A 3 -4.57 -15.22 -16.73
N ILE A 4 -4.20 -13.98 -16.49
CA ILE A 4 -5.12 -12.82 -16.58
C ILE A 4 -5.90 -12.78 -17.90
N TYR A 5 -5.30 -13.24 -19.01
CA TYR A 5 -5.91 -13.18 -20.35
C TYR A 5 -6.70 -14.44 -20.75
N ASP A 6 -6.35 -15.61 -20.18
CA ASP A 6 -6.85 -16.92 -20.65
C ASP A 6 -7.64 -17.71 -19.58
N GLY A 7 -8.28 -17.01 -18.66
CA GLY A 7 -9.02 -17.62 -17.54
C GLY A 7 -8.33 -17.30 -16.22
N PRO A 8 -8.55 -16.09 -15.69
CA PRO A 8 -7.88 -15.61 -14.49
C PRO A 8 -8.18 -16.47 -13.28
N VAL A 9 -7.15 -16.86 -12.54
CA VAL A 9 -7.24 -17.62 -11.30
C VAL A 9 -6.64 -16.79 -10.17
N VAL A 10 -7.36 -16.62 -9.07
CA VAL A 10 -6.82 -16.04 -7.85
C VAL A 10 -6.02 -17.11 -7.12
N SER A 11 -4.70 -16.99 -7.10
CA SER A 11 -3.79 -17.97 -6.50
C SER A 11 -3.78 -17.82 -4.98
N TYR A 12 -3.70 -16.58 -4.48
CA TYR A 12 -3.77 -16.24 -3.05
C TYR A 12 -4.18 -14.79 -2.84
N MET A 13 -4.50 -14.49 -1.58
CA MET A 13 -4.97 -13.18 -1.13
C MET A 13 -4.25 -12.79 0.16
N ILE A 14 -4.13 -11.48 0.39
CA ILE A 14 -3.68 -10.90 1.66
C ILE A 14 -4.87 -10.21 2.31
N GLY A 15 -5.20 -10.60 3.54
CA GLY A 15 -6.33 -10.05 4.27
C GLY A 15 -6.48 -10.70 5.65
N GLU A 16 -7.41 -10.21 6.46
CA GLU A 16 -7.75 -10.83 7.73
C GLU A 16 -8.71 -12.02 7.53
N LYS A 17 -8.34 -13.17 8.06
CA LYS A 17 -9.14 -14.40 7.95
C LYS A 17 -10.54 -14.24 8.54
N ASP A 18 -10.67 -13.49 9.63
CA ASP A 18 -11.96 -13.26 10.26
C ASP A 18 -12.95 -12.54 9.32
N PHE A 19 -12.47 -11.55 8.55
CA PHE A 19 -13.31 -10.88 7.56
C PHE A 19 -13.80 -11.83 6.45
N TRP A 20 -12.97 -12.79 6.05
CA TRP A 20 -13.23 -13.70 4.93
C TRP A 20 -13.81 -15.07 5.34
N LYS A 21 -13.96 -15.35 6.65
CA LYS A 21 -14.28 -16.68 7.21
C LYS A 21 -15.52 -17.34 6.63
N ASP A 22 -16.53 -16.56 6.26
CA ASP A 22 -17.81 -17.04 5.72
C ASP A 22 -17.83 -17.09 4.19
N THR A 23 -16.67 -17.06 3.54
CA THR A 23 -16.54 -17.11 2.09
C THR A 23 -15.64 -18.26 1.65
N SER A 24 -15.82 -18.70 0.39
CA SER A 24 -14.91 -19.69 -0.23
C SER A 24 -13.47 -19.17 -0.41
N TYR A 25 -13.28 -17.86 -0.32
CA TYR A 25 -11.97 -17.21 -0.51
C TYR A 25 -11.04 -17.33 0.70
N VAL A 26 -11.55 -17.72 1.87
CA VAL A 26 -10.73 -17.87 3.08
C VAL A 26 -9.56 -18.83 2.90
N SER A 27 -9.72 -19.85 2.05
CA SER A 27 -8.68 -20.83 1.75
C SER A 27 -7.52 -20.27 0.90
N LEU A 28 -7.71 -19.12 0.27
CA LEU A 28 -6.70 -18.43 -0.55
C LEU A 28 -5.87 -17.43 0.24
N LEU A 29 -6.23 -17.17 1.51
CA LEU A 29 -5.53 -16.19 2.32
C LEU A 29 -4.18 -16.72 2.80
N LEU A 30 -3.14 -15.94 2.54
CA LEU A 30 -1.82 -16.14 3.13
C LEU A 30 -1.89 -16.00 4.65
N ASN A 31 -1.03 -16.70 5.35
CA ASN A 31 -0.92 -16.63 6.80
C ASN A 31 -0.10 -15.39 7.21
N LYS A 32 -0.70 -14.57 8.06
CA LYS A 32 -0.01 -13.40 8.64
C LYS A 32 1.04 -13.88 9.65
N LYS A 33 2.31 -13.48 9.47
CA LYS A 33 3.41 -13.68 10.42
C LYS A 33 3.63 -12.39 11.21
N GLY A 34 3.49 -12.46 12.53
CA GLY A 34 3.65 -11.34 13.44
C GLY A 34 2.34 -10.67 13.86
N ASP A 35 2.47 -9.75 14.81
CA ASP A 35 1.34 -9.00 15.39
C ASP A 35 1.30 -7.57 14.81
N PHE A 36 0.48 -7.37 13.81
CA PHE A 36 0.24 -6.07 13.19
C PHE A 36 -1.18 -6.00 12.62
N THR A 37 -1.71 -4.77 12.51
CA THR A 37 -2.95 -4.51 11.78
C THR A 37 -2.66 -4.53 10.29
N ILE A 38 -3.42 -5.28 9.51
CA ILE A 38 -3.30 -5.27 8.05
C ILE A 38 -3.69 -3.90 7.46
N GLN A 39 -3.42 -3.73 6.18
CA GLN A 39 -3.87 -2.54 5.44
C GLN A 39 -5.41 -2.41 5.44
N GLY A 40 -5.88 -1.17 5.49
CA GLY A 40 -7.28 -0.83 5.31
C GLY A 40 -7.46 0.21 4.19
N GLY A 41 -7.97 -0.21 3.03
CA GLY A 41 -8.15 0.68 1.88
C GLY A 41 -6.83 1.04 1.20
N GLN A 42 -6.10 0.05 0.71
CA GLN A 42 -4.79 0.24 0.09
C GLN A 42 -4.87 0.93 -1.28
N HIS A 43 -3.88 1.77 -1.55
CA HIS A 43 -3.64 2.37 -2.86
C HIS A 43 -2.21 2.14 -3.32
N THR A 44 -2.03 2.10 -4.65
CA THR A 44 -0.70 2.01 -5.30
C THR A 44 0.14 0.85 -4.77
N ILE A 45 -0.38 -0.37 -4.90
CA ILE A 45 0.37 -1.57 -4.56
C ILE A 45 1.44 -1.77 -5.62
N THR A 46 2.70 -1.87 -5.19
CA THR A 46 3.86 -2.12 -6.04
C THR A 46 4.51 -3.44 -5.65
N TYR A 47 4.78 -4.24 -6.66
CA TYR A 47 5.55 -5.48 -6.56
C TYR A 47 7.02 -5.19 -6.80
N GLU A 48 7.89 -5.71 -5.94
CA GLU A 48 9.33 -5.54 -6.03
C GLU A 48 10.06 -6.85 -5.71
N THR A 49 11.06 -7.17 -6.50
CA THR A 49 11.97 -8.28 -6.25
C THR A 49 13.36 -7.76 -5.91
N ASP A 50 14.09 -8.52 -5.11
CA ASP A 50 15.48 -8.25 -4.76
C ASP A 50 16.30 -9.53 -4.90
N GLU A 51 17.54 -9.43 -5.38
CA GLU A 51 18.43 -10.59 -5.59
C GLU A 51 18.77 -11.35 -4.30
N SER A 52 18.58 -10.72 -3.14
CA SER A 52 18.78 -11.33 -1.83
C SER A 52 17.61 -12.21 -1.36
N LEU A 53 16.45 -12.10 -2.02
CA LEU A 53 15.26 -12.88 -1.68
C LEU A 53 15.35 -14.31 -2.23
N ALA A 54 14.80 -15.25 -1.49
CA ALA A 54 14.65 -16.61 -1.95
C ALA A 54 13.63 -16.71 -3.11
N ASP A 55 13.73 -17.76 -3.90
CA ASP A 55 12.75 -18.05 -4.95
C ASP A 55 11.34 -18.16 -4.34
N GLY A 56 10.35 -17.49 -4.95
CA GLY A 56 8.99 -17.39 -4.43
C GLY A 56 8.78 -16.31 -3.36
N GLN A 57 9.81 -15.55 -3.02
CA GLN A 57 9.69 -14.37 -2.14
C GLN A 57 9.73 -13.07 -2.94
N TYR A 58 8.97 -12.08 -2.46
CA TYR A 58 8.96 -10.72 -3.02
C TYR A 58 8.40 -9.71 -2.02
N TYR A 59 8.65 -8.43 -2.26
CA TYR A 59 8.02 -7.35 -1.51
C TYR A 59 6.76 -6.85 -2.21
N LEU A 60 5.78 -6.46 -1.38
CA LEU A 60 4.66 -5.61 -1.77
C LEU A 60 4.68 -4.38 -0.90
N TYR A 61 4.83 -3.20 -1.49
CA TYR A 61 4.66 -1.97 -0.72
C TYR A 61 3.48 -1.14 -1.24
N MET A 62 2.92 -0.31 -0.34
CA MET A 62 1.70 0.40 -0.64
C MET A 62 1.48 1.61 0.25
N PHE A 63 0.59 2.48 -0.19
CA PHE A 63 -0.09 3.43 0.69
C PHE A 63 -1.28 2.75 1.35
N ASP A 64 -1.29 2.70 2.68
CA ASP A 64 -2.41 2.22 3.50
C ASP A 64 -3.25 3.42 3.96
N ASN A 65 -4.49 3.52 3.47
CA ASN A 65 -5.42 4.58 3.88
C ASN A 65 -5.82 4.46 5.35
N ASN A 66 -5.63 3.28 5.96
CA ASN A 66 -5.92 2.99 7.37
C ASN A 66 -7.40 3.25 7.72
N ILE A 67 -8.28 2.79 6.84
CA ILE A 67 -9.73 2.95 6.97
C ILE A 67 -10.43 1.59 7.00
N GLY A 68 -11.40 1.42 7.91
CA GLY A 68 -12.23 0.23 8.03
C GLY A 68 -13.63 0.49 7.47
N ILE A 69 -13.80 0.31 6.17
CA ILE A 69 -15.10 0.43 5.48
C ILE A 69 -15.22 -0.65 4.42
N SER A 70 -16.42 -1.21 4.27
CA SER A 70 -16.79 -2.05 3.12
C SER A 70 -18.25 -1.84 2.78
N GLU A 71 -18.54 -1.56 1.53
CA GLU A 71 -19.92 -1.47 1.04
C GLU A 71 -20.60 -2.85 0.98
N THR A 72 -19.82 -3.91 0.77
CA THR A 72 -20.34 -5.29 0.68
C THR A 72 -20.60 -5.92 2.05
N ARG A 73 -20.03 -5.38 3.12
CA ARG A 73 -20.20 -5.83 4.51
C ARG A 73 -20.27 -4.64 5.46
N PRO A 74 -21.33 -3.81 5.38
CA PRO A 74 -21.45 -2.56 6.12
C PRO A 74 -21.49 -2.76 7.64
N ASP A 75 -21.98 -3.92 8.11
CA ASP A 75 -22.13 -4.23 9.54
C ASP A 75 -20.90 -4.93 10.14
N TYR A 76 -19.81 -5.12 9.39
CA TYR A 76 -18.61 -5.74 9.92
C TYR A 76 -17.89 -4.81 10.89
N ASP A 77 -17.57 -5.31 12.09
CA ASP A 77 -16.79 -4.55 13.07
C ASP A 77 -15.31 -4.53 12.71
N TRP A 78 -14.92 -3.54 11.93
CA TRP A 78 -13.53 -3.32 11.51
C TRP A 78 -12.58 -3.06 12.69
N SER A 79 -13.09 -2.58 13.83
CA SER A 79 -12.28 -2.33 15.01
C SER A 79 -11.75 -3.63 15.62
N SER A 80 -12.45 -4.75 15.42
CA SER A 80 -12.05 -6.08 15.90
C SER A 80 -10.72 -6.56 15.27
N ILE A 81 -10.39 -6.07 14.09
CA ILE A 81 -9.12 -6.35 13.39
C ILE A 81 -8.15 -5.16 13.40
N GLY A 82 -8.43 -4.14 14.23
CA GLY A 82 -7.54 -3.01 14.45
C GLY A 82 -7.77 -1.79 13.54
N LEU A 83 -8.70 -1.84 12.60
CA LEU A 83 -9.06 -0.73 11.71
C LEU A 83 -10.17 0.11 12.35
N LYS A 84 -9.77 1.12 13.13
CA LYS A 84 -10.68 1.91 14.00
C LYS A 84 -11.28 3.14 13.34
N VAL A 85 -10.85 3.49 12.12
CA VAL A 85 -11.28 4.69 11.41
C VAL A 85 -12.33 4.31 10.39
N SER A 86 -13.51 4.94 10.49
CA SER A 86 -14.64 4.75 9.54
C SER A 86 -14.94 5.99 8.69
N SER A 87 -14.24 7.10 8.94
CA SER A 87 -14.39 8.34 8.17
C SER A 87 -13.27 8.49 7.14
N ALA A 88 -13.64 8.80 5.90
CA ALA A 88 -12.66 9.03 4.83
C ALA A 88 -11.82 10.31 5.02
N VAL A 89 -12.26 11.24 5.87
CA VAL A 89 -11.63 12.56 6.04
C VAL A 89 -11.11 12.82 7.46
N ASP A 90 -11.60 12.10 8.48
CA ASP A 90 -11.35 12.37 9.89
C ASP A 90 -10.47 11.31 10.57
N GLY A 91 -9.45 10.83 9.91
CA GLY A 91 -8.47 9.92 10.50
C GLY A 91 -7.25 10.64 11.06
N LYS A 92 -6.51 9.95 11.94
CA LYS A 92 -5.29 10.50 12.54
C LYS A 92 -4.09 10.40 11.61
N ASN A 93 -3.92 9.25 11.00
CA ASN A 93 -2.81 8.96 10.08
C ASN A 93 -3.18 7.84 9.12
N SER A 94 -2.66 7.90 7.94
CA SER A 94 -2.43 6.80 7.01
C SER A 94 -1.04 6.22 7.24
N LYS A 95 -0.64 5.22 6.45
CA LYS A 95 0.67 4.58 6.62
C LYS A 95 1.28 4.24 5.27
N TYR A 96 2.59 4.17 5.25
CA TYR A 96 3.33 3.35 4.31
C TYR A 96 3.42 1.95 4.89
N TYR A 97 3.24 0.92 4.06
CA TYR A 97 3.42 -0.49 4.39
C TYR A 97 4.28 -1.19 3.35
N LYS A 98 5.20 -2.03 3.83
CA LYS A 98 5.96 -2.98 3.01
C LYS A 98 5.85 -4.36 3.62
N TYR A 99 5.34 -5.30 2.83
CA TYR A 99 5.24 -6.71 3.19
C TYR A 99 6.31 -7.53 2.48
N LEU A 100 6.89 -8.50 3.18
CA LEU A 100 7.53 -9.64 2.55
C LEU A 100 6.48 -10.74 2.39
N VAL A 101 6.28 -11.18 1.18
CA VAL A 101 5.43 -12.32 0.82
C VAL A 101 6.33 -13.51 0.54
N ASP A 102 5.95 -14.67 1.05
CA ASP A 102 6.57 -15.96 0.78
C ASP A 102 5.51 -16.93 0.29
N GLU A 103 5.49 -17.18 -1.02
CA GLU A 103 4.52 -18.06 -1.65
C GLU A 103 4.72 -19.53 -1.27
N ASN A 104 5.98 -19.95 -1.05
CA ASN A 104 6.30 -21.33 -0.71
C ASN A 104 5.81 -21.69 0.70
N GLU A 105 5.96 -20.77 1.64
CA GLU A 105 5.47 -20.91 3.01
C GLU A 105 3.99 -20.52 3.15
N GLY A 106 3.41 -19.90 2.14
CA GLY A 106 2.04 -19.37 2.17
C GLY A 106 1.86 -18.29 3.23
N THR A 107 2.83 -17.37 3.37
CA THR A 107 2.85 -16.36 4.43
C THR A 107 3.10 -14.95 3.92
N PHE A 108 2.76 -13.95 4.74
CA PHE A 108 3.20 -12.58 4.59
C PHE A 108 3.53 -11.96 5.95
N GLU A 109 4.51 -11.06 5.99
CA GLU A 109 4.92 -10.34 7.19
C GLU A 109 5.18 -8.86 6.89
N LEU A 110 4.93 -8.00 7.88
CA LEU A 110 5.21 -6.58 7.78
C LEU A 110 6.69 -6.35 8.09
N VAL A 111 7.46 -5.92 7.09
CA VAL A 111 8.90 -5.69 7.21
C VAL A 111 9.25 -4.23 7.38
N ASP A 112 8.36 -3.33 6.93
CA ASP A 112 8.51 -1.89 7.19
C ASP A 112 7.16 -1.17 7.22
N SER A 113 7.04 -0.14 8.08
CA SER A 113 5.89 0.75 8.10
C SER A 113 6.15 2.02 8.88
N PHE A 114 5.59 3.13 8.42
CA PHE A 114 5.57 4.38 9.16
C PHE A 114 4.30 5.19 8.91
N LYS A 115 4.02 6.14 9.80
CA LYS A 115 2.83 6.98 9.75
C LYS A 115 3.05 8.17 8.84
N VAL A 116 2.03 8.49 8.06
CA VAL A 116 1.99 9.64 7.17
C VAL A 116 0.69 10.44 7.40
N PRO A 117 0.57 11.67 6.89
CA PRO A 117 -0.67 12.44 7.01
C PRO A 117 -1.88 11.67 6.48
N TYR A 118 -3.00 11.75 7.19
CA TYR A 118 -4.18 10.97 6.87
C TYR A 118 -4.78 11.32 5.51
N SER A 119 -5.04 10.27 4.74
CA SER A 119 -5.80 10.32 3.49
C SER A 119 -6.64 9.05 3.38
N GLY A 120 -7.93 9.12 3.62
CA GLY A 120 -8.82 7.95 3.64
C GLY A 120 -9.17 7.37 2.27
N TYR A 121 -8.81 8.06 1.19
CA TYR A 121 -8.88 7.59 -0.20
C TYR A 121 -7.78 8.27 -1.03
N VAL A 122 -7.59 7.86 -2.28
CA VAL A 122 -6.50 8.26 -3.18
C VAL A 122 -5.12 8.03 -2.56
N SER A 123 -4.09 8.71 -3.05
CA SER A 123 -2.73 8.65 -2.54
C SER A 123 -1.83 7.59 -3.18
N SER A 124 -0.54 7.73 -2.97
CA SER A 124 0.45 6.79 -3.49
C SER A 124 1.68 6.70 -2.60
N ALA A 125 2.39 5.59 -2.73
CA ALA A 125 3.74 5.43 -2.21
C ALA A 125 4.66 4.93 -3.33
N GLN A 126 5.90 5.40 -3.35
CA GLN A 126 6.94 4.97 -4.29
C GLN A 126 8.28 4.92 -3.57
N GLU A 127 8.95 3.77 -3.61
CA GLU A 127 10.36 3.68 -3.22
C GLU A 127 11.25 4.26 -4.31
N THR A 128 12.26 5.03 -3.92
CA THR A 128 13.21 5.71 -4.81
C THR A 128 14.63 5.60 -4.25
N GLY A 129 15.24 4.43 -4.43
CA GLY A 129 16.48 4.06 -3.71
C GLY A 129 16.18 3.86 -2.23
N ASP A 130 16.94 4.50 -1.35
CA ASP A 130 16.75 4.39 0.11
C ASP A 130 15.60 5.28 0.64
N ASN A 131 14.96 6.07 -0.21
CA ASN A 131 13.91 7.00 0.17
C ASN A 131 12.52 6.49 -0.23
N VAL A 132 11.49 6.99 0.45
CA VAL A 132 10.09 6.74 0.08
C VAL A 132 9.38 8.06 -0.20
N LEU A 133 8.85 8.23 -1.41
CA LEU A 133 7.95 9.32 -1.76
C LEU A 133 6.53 8.92 -1.45
N VAL A 134 5.85 9.68 -0.58
CA VAL A 134 4.46 9.43 -0.20
C VAL A 134 3.58 10.62 -0.52
N ASP A 135 2.53 10.39 -1.29
CA ASP A 135 1.46 11.34 -1.53
C ASP A 135 0.31 11.12 -0.53
N SER A 136 0.02 12.10 0.28
CA SER A 136 -1.16 12.15 1.15
C SER A 136 -2.23 13.03 0.48
N GLY A 137 -2.88 12.45 -0.53
CA GLY A 137 -3.65 13.17 -1.54
C GLY A 137 -4.75 14.07 -1.01
N LEU A 138 -5.49 13.66 0.03
CA LEU A 138 -6.52 14.51 0.67
C LEU A 138 -5.97 15.75 1.36
N LYS A 139 -4.69 15.72 1.75
CA LYS A 139 -4.02 16.89 2.35
C LYS A 139 -3.38 17.80 1.31
N GLY A 140 -3.40 17.38 0.03
CA GLY A 140 -2.73 18.11 -1.04
C GLY A 140 -1.21 18.20 -0.83
N THR A 141 -0.62 17.20 -0.16
CA THR A 141 0.81 17.18 0.16
C THR A 141 1.44 15.87 -0.26
N PHE A 142 2.68 15.95 -0.73
CA PHE A 142 3.53 14.79 -0.91
C PHE A 142 4.91 15.04 -0.32
N THR A 143 5.46 14.00 0.31
CA THR A 143 6.67 14.09 1.13
C THR A 143 7.64 12.98 0.75
N GLU A 144 8.91 13.33 0.59
CA GLU A 144 10.00 12.37 0.50
C GLU A 144 10.57 12.12 1.90
N TYR A 145 10.64 10.85 2.28
CA TYR A 145 11.17 10.38 3.56
C TYR A 145 12.48 9.63 3.33
N ASP A 146 13.44 9.79 4.26
CA ASP A 146 14.69 9.01 4.26
C ASP A 146 14.50 7.60 4.85
N ALA A 147 15.59 6.83 4.89
CA ALA A 147 15.61 5.47 5.45
C ALA A 147 15.26 5.42 6.96
N ASP A 148 15.40 6.52 7.68
CA ASP A 148 14.97 6.64 9.09
C ASP A 148 13.52 7.13 9.23
N HIS A 149 12.78 7.22 8.12
CA HIS A 149 11.40 7.73 8.03
C HIS A 149 11.26 9.21 8.43
N LYS A 150 12.33 9.99 8.30
CA LYS A 150 12.30 11.44 8.53
C LYS A 150 12.00 12.17 7.21
N ALA A 151 11.14 13.17 7.28
CA ALA A 151 10.82 13.99 6.13
C ALA A 151 12.06 14.77 5.65
N ILE A 152 12.48 14.54 4.40
CA ILE A 152 13.52 15.30 3.72
C ILE A 152 12.94 16.59 3.17
N VAL A 153 11.82 16.46 2.43
CA VAL A 153 11.13 17.58 1.80
C VAL A 153 9.64 17.27 1.69
N THR A 154 8.82 18.28 1.96
CA THR A 154 7.37 18.21 1.76
C THR A 154 6.95 19.26 0.76
N TYR A 155 6.21 18.84 -0.25
CA TYR A 155 5.57 19.69 -1.24
C TYR A 155 4.09 19.84 -0.89
N LYS A 156 3.57 21.03 -1.05
CA LYS A 156 2.15 21.33 -0.89
C LYS A 156 1.62 21.93 -2.18
N MET A 157 0.53 21.38 -2.68
CA MET A 157 -0.19 21.98 -3.79
C MET A 157 -1.13 23.07 -3.28
N ASP A 158 -1.08 24.23 -3.92
CA ASP A 158 -2.02 25.31 -3.71
C ASP A 158 -3.28 25.08 -4.55
N TYR A 159 -4.04 24.05 -4.17
CA TYR A 159 -5.25 23.64 -4.88
C TYR A 159 -6.24 22.99 -3.92
N GLU A 160 -7.53 23.31 -4.04
CA GLU A 160 -8.59 22.85 -3.12
C GLU A 160 -9.10 21.43 -3.34
N LYS A 161 -8.53 20.69 -4.28
CA LYS A 161 -8.88 19.30 -4.57
C LYS A 161 -7.86 18.33 -3.99
N PHE A 162 -8.06 17.05 -4.20
CA PHE A 162 -7.11 16.01 -3.81
C PHE A 162 -6.08 15.75 -4.92
N ILE A 163 -4.92 15.25 -4.53
CA ILE A 163 -3.93 14.66 -5.45
C ILE A 163 -4.23 13.18 -5.55
N TYR A 164 -4.35 12.66 -6.77
CA TYR A 164 -4.66 11.23 -6.95
C TYR A 164 -3.44 10.35 -6.75
N ARG A 165 -2.32 10.69 -7.37
CA ARG A 165 -1.03 9.99 -7.28
C ARG A 165 0.12 10.94 -7.57
N VAL A 166 1.28 10.71 -6.94
CA VAL A 166 2.55 11.38 -7.24
C VAL A 166 3.62 10.33 -7.44
N PHE A 167 4.37 10.46 -8.53
CA PHE A 167 5.53 9.64 -8.83
C PHE A 167 6.72 10.49 -9.23
N LYS A 168 7.90 10.07 -8.85
CA LYS A 168 9.18 10.66 -9.22
C LYS A 168 9.80 9.79 -10.32
N TYR A 169 10.12 10.41 -11.44
CA TYR A 169 10.77 9.73 -12.56
C TYR A 169 12.09 10.39 -12.87
N LYS A 170 13.05 9.57 -13.26
CA LYS A 170 14.27 10.03 -13.89
C LYS A 170 14.09 9.85 -15.40
N PHE A 171 14.21 10.95 -16.13
CA PHE A 171 14.12 10.95 -17.57
C PHE A 171 15.53 11.07 -18.16
N ASP A 172 15.99 10.01 -18.77
CA ASP A 172 17.27 9.95 -19.46
C ASP A 172 17.04 9.78 -20.96
N GLY A 173 17.87 10.43 -21.79
CA GLY A 173 17.94 10.19 -23.21
C GLY A 173 17.21 11.22 -24.09
N PHE A 174 16.84 10.80 -25.28
CA PHE A 174 16.49 11.66 -26.41
C PHE A 174 15.28 12.59 -26.23
N TYR A 175 14.42 12.36 -25.25
CA TYR A 175 13.27 13.23 -24.97
C TYR A 175 13.66 14.66 -24.60
N PHE A 176 14.86 14.84 -24.10
CA PHE A 176 15.41 16.13 -23.67
C PHE A 176 16.60 16.59 -24.54
N GLU A 177 16.95 15.83 -25.56
CA GLU A 177 17.97 16.26 -26.51
C GLU A 177 17.42 17.40 -27.37
N LYS A 178 18.16 18.50 -27.46
CA LYS A 178 17.84 19.56 -28.40
C LYS A 178 17.95 18.97 -29.81
N ARG A 179 16.84 18.91 -30.54
CA ARG A 179 16.90 18.70 -31.96
C ARG A 179 17.62 19.91 -32.55
N GLY A 180 18.83 19.69 -33.07
CA GLY A 180 19.59 20.67 -33.80
C GLY A 180 18.88 21.17 -35.07
#